data_23a427980a29b5c95212ec468c10c922
#
_entry.id   23a427980a29b5c95212ec468c10c922
#
_cell.length_a   1.000
_cell.length_b   1.000
_cell.length_c   1.000
_cell.angle_alpha   90.00
_cell.angle_beta   90.00
_cell.angle_gamma   90.00
#
_symmetry.space_group_name_H-M   'P 1'
#
loop_
_entity.id
_entity.type
_entity.pdbx_description
1 polymer ?
#
loop_
_entity_poly.entity_id
_entity_poly.type
_entity_poly.pdbx_seq_one_letter_code
_entity_poly.pdbx_strand_id
1 'polypeptide(L)'
;MEALWEHGEQSIRDLISNLPEPVPHFNTIATYVRRLELHGMIQHKELSPKFYMYDAAVSREQYINSINKENVKKFFGGSYMGFISNLVKEHDVSVDELKELIRMVEEE
;
A
#
# COMPACT_ATOMS: atom_id res chain seq x y z
N MET A 1 -3.57 -2.27 -5.25
CA MET A 1 -3.12 -3.23 -4.20
C MET A 1 -4.27 -3.80 -3.38
N GLU A 2 -5.23 -2.99 -2.94
CA GLU A 2 -6.36 -3.49 -2.13
C GLU A 2 -7.13 -4.62 -2.81
N ALA A 3 -7.44 -4.47 -4.10
CA ALA A 3 -8.16 -5.49 -4.86
C ALA A 3 -7.40 -6.81 -4.95
N LEU A 4 -6.06 -6.76 -5.05
CA LEU A 4 -5.24 -7.97 -5.10
C LEU A 4 -5.18 -8.68 -3.74
N TRP A 5 -5.12 -7.93 -2.63
CA TRP A 5 -5.16 -8.54 -1.30
C TRP A 5 -6.52 -9.14 -0.98
N GLU A 6 -7.59 -8.49 -1.43
CA GLU A 6 -8.96 -8.93 -1.15
C GLU A 6 -9.38 -10.12 -2.00
N HIS A 7 -9.07 -10.11 -3.29
CA HIS A 7 -9.54 -11.11 -4.27
C HIS A 7 -8.47 -12.09 -4.75
N GLY A 8 -7.21 -11.88 -4.38
CA GLY A 8 -6.11 -12.74 -4.80
C GLY A 8 -5.67 -12.51 -6.23
N GLU A 9 -5.12 -13.53 -6.86
CA GLU A 9 -4.60 -13.49 -8.23
C GLU A 9 -5.68 -13.14 -9.24
N GLN A 10 -5.42 -12.17 -10.11
CA GLN A 10 -6.38 -11.65 -11.08
C GLN A 10 -5.70 -11.23 -12.39
N SER A 11 -6.43 -11.36 -13.51
CA SER A 11 -6.07 -10.66 -14.74
C SER A 11 -6.33 -9.15 -14.58
N ILE A 12 -5.83 -8.32 -15.49
CA ILE A 12 -6.12 -6.88 -15.46
C ILE A 12 -7.62 -6.61 -15.60
N ARG A 13 -8.33 -7.39 -16.43
CA ARG A 13 -9.79 -7.25 -16.57
C ARG A 13 -10.52 -7.53 -15.26
N ASP A 14 -10.14 -8.60 -14.57
CA ASP A 14 -10.74 -8.95 -13.27
C ASP A 14 -10.44 -7.86 -12.24
N LEU A 15 -9.22 -7.35 -12.25
CA LEU A 15 -8.80 -6.28 -11.35
C LEU A 15 -9.66 -5.03 -11.56
N ILE A 16 -9.90 -4.62 -12.80
CA ILE A 16 -10.75 -3.48 -13.14
C ILE A 16 -12.17 -3.69 -12.60
N SER A 17 -12.71 -4.90 -12.75
CA SER A 17 -14.06 -5.24 -12.25
C SER A 17 -14.19 -5.10 -10.75
N ASN A 18 -13.08 -5.23 -10.01
CA ASN A 18 -13.04 -5.18 -8.56
C ASN A 18 -12.63 -3.81 -8.01
N LEU A 19 -12.44 -2.81 -8.87
CA LEU A 19 -12.10 -1.46 -8.43
C LEU A 19 -13.36 -0.64 -8.14
N PRO A 20 -13.29 0.27 -7.13
CA PRO A 20 -14.40 1.18 -6.86
C PRO A 20 -14.56 2.21 -7.96
N GLU A 21 -15.78 2.68 -8.15
CA GLU A 21 -16.07 3.75 -9.10
C GLU A 21 -15.62 5.13 -8.56
N PRO A 22 -15.17 6.07 -9.41
CA PRO A 22 -15.02 5.93 -10.87
C PRO A 22 -13.80 5.07 -11.25
N VAL A 23 -13.98 4.16 -12.22
CA VAL A 23 -12.90 3.27 -12.66
C VAL A 23 -12.04 3.97 -13.71
N PRO A 24 -10.71 4.04 -13.51
CA PRO A 24 -9.80 4.60 -14.52
C PRO A 24 -9.80 3.78 -15.80
N HIS A 25 -9.35 4.40 -16.88
CA HIS A 25 -9.19 3.72 -18.16
C HIS A 25 -8.25 2.52 -18.06
N PHE A 26 -8.49 1.48 -18.86
CA PHE A 26 -7.66 0.27 -18.90
C PHE A 26 -6.16 0.57 -18.98
N ASN A 27 -5.75 1.47 -19.89
CA ASN A 27 -4.34 1.81 -20.07
C ASN A 27 -3.73 2.44 -18.82
N THR A 28 -4.50 3.21 -18.06
CA THR A 28 -4.07 3.80 -16.80
C THR A 28 -3.82 2.71 -15.75
N ILE A 29 -4.73 1.76 -15.63
CA ILE A 29 -4.58 0.63 -14.72
C ILE A 29 -3.37 -0.22 -15.11
N ALA A 30 -3.21 -0.52 -16.38
CA ALA A 30 -2.07 -1.29 -16.87
C ALA A 30 -0.73 -0.60 -16.56
N THR A 31 -0.67 0.73 -16.67
CA THR A 31 0.51 1.51 -16.33
C THR A 31 0.82 1.44 -14.84
N TYR A 32 -0.18 1.58 -13.98
CA TYR A 32 -0.01 1.47 -12.52
C TYR A 32 0.46 0.07 -12.12
N VAL A 33 -0.12 -0.97 -12.71
CA VAL A 33 0.29 -2.36 -12.44
C VAL A 33 1.75 -2.57 -12.80
N ARG A 34 2.19 -2.07 -13.96
CA ARG A 34 3.61 -2.15 -14.37
C ARG A 34 4.53 -1.44 -13.41
N ARG A 35 4.16 -0.26 -12.93
CA ARG A 35 4.96 0.50 -11.96
C ARG A 35 5.08 -0.24 -10.65
N LEU A 36 3.98 -0.79 -10.15
CA LEU A 36 3.97 -1.57 -8.92
C LEU A 36 4.82 -2.84 -9.07
N GLU A 37 4.77 -3.49 -10.22
CA GLU A 37 5.61 -4.65 -10.50
C GLU A 37 7.10 -4.28 -10.55
N LEU A 38 7.42 -3.15 -11.18
CA LEU A 38 8.78 -2.64 -11.25
C LEU A 38 9.37 -2.36 -9.86
N HIS A 39 8.53 -1.92 -8.93
CA HIS A 39 8.90 -1.66 -7.54
C HIS A 39 8.80 -2.91 -6.64
N GLY A 40 8.53 -4.07 -7.21
CA GLY A 40 8.48 -5.33 -6.46
C GLY A 40 7.22 -5.55 -5.65
N MET A 41 6.17 -4.74 -5.85
CA MET A 41 4.91 -4.83 -5.10
C MET A 41 3.91 -5.81 -5.71
N ILE A 42 4.01 -6.04 -7.00
CA ILE A 42 3.18 -6.96 -7.78
C ILE A 42 4.08 -7.93 -8.53
N GLN A 43 3.62 -9.16 -8.71
CA GLN A 43 4.22 -10.18 -9.55
C GLN A 43 3.19 -10.71 -10.53
N HIS A 44 3.64 -11.27 -11.65
CA HIS A 44 2.74 -11.87 -12.62
C HIS A 44 3.27 -13.21 -13.11
N LYS A 45 2.36 -14.01 -13.66
CA LYS A 45 2.70 -15.23 -14.39
C LYS A 45 1.87 -15.31 -15.67
N GLU A 46 2.44 -15.94 -16.70
CA GLU A 46 1.75 -16.19 -17.94
C GLU A 46 1.05 -17.56 -17.86
N LEU A 47 -0.29 -17.57 -17.98
CA LEU A 47 -1.07 -18.82 -18.00
C LEU A 47 -1.18 -19.40 -19.40
N SER A 48 -1.26 -18.53 -20.40
CA SER A 48 -1.33 -18.89 -21.81
C SER A 48 -0.76 -17.73 -22.62
N PRO A 49 -0.45 -17.90 -23.93
CA PRO A 49 0.10 -16.79 -24.71
C PRO A 49 -0.71 -15.52 -24.58
N LYS A 50 -0.07 -14.43 -24.14
CA LYS A 50 -0.65 -13.10 -23.93
C LYS A 50 -1.73 -13.03 -22.82
N PHE A 51 -1.86 -14.06 -22.01
CA PHE A 51 -2.78 -14.05 -20.86
C PHE A 51 -1.99 -14.10 -19.56
N TYR A 52 -2.02 -13.01 -18.81
CA TYR A 52 -1.24 -12.83 -17.58
C TYR A 52 -2.15 -12.72 -16.37
N MET A 53 -1.71 -13.34 -15.28
CA MET A 53 -2.34 -13.22 -13.97
C MET A 53 -1.39 -12.46 -13.04
N TYR A 54 -1.93 -11.51 -12.30
CA TYR A 54 -1.20 -10.64 -11.40
C TYR A 54 -1.59 -10.92 -9.96
N ASP A 55 -0.63 -10.82 -9.07
CA ASP A 55 -0.85 -11.02 -7.63
C ASP A 55 0.04 -10.06 -6.83
N ALA A 56 -0.36 -9.80 -5.59
CA ALA A 56 0.47 -9.03 -4.67
C ALA A 56 1.72 -9.82 -4.32
N ALA A 57 2.89 -9.20 -4.50
CA ALA A 57 4.18 -9.79 -4.11
C ALA A 57 4.53 -9.47 -2.65
N VAL A 58 3.80 -8.55 -2.03
CA VAL A 58 4.00 -8.11 -0.65
C VAL A 58 2.66 -8.09 0.08
N SER A 59 2.71 -8.26 1.40
CA SER A 59 1.52 -8.12 2.25
C SER A 59 1.12 -6.65 2.39
N ARG A 60 -0.10 -6.40 2.87
CA ARG A 60 -0.57 -5.05 3.20
C ARG A 60 0.38 -4.38 4.19
N GLU A 61 0.80 -5.09 5.22
CA GLU A 61 1.70 -4.58 6.24
C GLU A 61 3.07 -4.19 5.65
N GLN A 62 3.64 -5.05 4.83
CA GLN A 62 4.91 -4.76 4.15
C GLN A 62 4.81 -3.53 3.24
N TYR A 63 3.70 -3.40 2.53
CA TYR A 63 3.43 -2.28 1.65
C TYR A 63 3.33 -0.96 2.42
N ILE A 64 2.56 -0.95 3.52
CA ILE A 64 2.40 0.22 4.39
C ILE A 64 3.75 0.63 4.97
N ASN A 65 4.54 -0.33 5.45
CA ASN A 65 5.86 -0.05 6.01
C ASN A 65 6.79 0.57 4.98
N SER A 66 6.75 0.08 3.74
CA SER A 66 7.56 0.63 2.64
C SER A 66 7.19 2.07 2.33
N ILE A 67 5.88 2.39 2.25
CA ILE A 67 5.40 3.75 1.99
C ILE A 67 5.77 4.68 3.14
N ASN A 68 5.57 4.25 4.38
CA ASN A 68 5.91 5.07 5.55
C ASN A 68 7.39 5.41 5.59
N LYS A 69 8.25 4.42 5.33
CA LYS A 69 9.71 4.62 5.29
C LYS A 69 10.10 5.63 4.21
N GLU A 70 9.51 5.53 3.03
CA GLU A 70 9.77 6.45 1.93
C GLU A 70 9.32 7.88 2.28
N ASN A 71 8.12 8.03 2.84
CA ASN A 71 7.59 9.34 3.25
C ASN A 71 8.41 9.98 4.33
N VAL A 72 8.85 9.24 5.34
CA VAL A 72 9.70 9.75 6.41
C VAL A 72 11.03 10.23 5.84
N LYS A 73 11.62 9.47 4.93
CA LYS A 73 12.87 9.85 4.27
C LYS A 73 12.70 11.12 3.43
N LYS A 74 11.62 11.19 2.65
CA LYS A 74 11.38 12.27 1.67
C LYS A 74 10.98 13.59 2.33
N PHE A 75 10.07 13.54 3.31
CA PHE A 75 9.44 14.72 3.89
C PHE A 75 9.96 15.10 5.28
N PHE A 76 10.60 14.18 5.98
CA PHE A 76 11.05 14.40 7.35
C PHE A 76 12.55 14.13 7.54
N GLY A 77 13.31 14.04 6.44
CA GLY A 77 14.75 13.84 6.50
C GLY A 77 15.18 12.56 7.23
N GLY A 78 14.32 11.54 7.26
CA GLY A 78 14.57 10.30 7.97
C GLY A 78 14.19 10.32 9.44
N SER A 79 13.61 11.42 9.94
CA SER A 79 13.23 11.54 11.36
C SER A 79 11.83 10.98 11.61
N TYR A 80 11.76 9.80 12.23
CA TYR A 80 10.48 9.23 12.67
C TYR A 80 9.82 10.04 13.78
N MET A 81 10.61 10.66 14.65
CA MET A 81 10.07 11.56 15.68
C MET A 81 9.41 12.78 15.06
N GLY A 82 9.99 13.34 14.00
CA GLY A 82 9.40 14.44 13.24
C GLY A 82 8.07 14.02 12.59
N PHE A 83 8.02 12.84 12.01
CA PHE A 83 6.81 12.28 11.41
C PHE A 83 5.70 12.10 12.44
N ILE A 84 6.00 11.47 13.58
CA ILE A 84 5.03 11.24 14.66
C ILE A 84 4.56 12.57 15.25
N SER A 85 5.46 13.51 15.48
CA SER A 85 5.11 14.84 16.00
C SER A 85 4.16 15.58 15.06
N ASN A 86 4.38 15.49 13.77
CA ASN A 86 3.47 16.07 12.77
C ASN A 86 2.08 15.45 12.84
N LEU A 87 1.98 14.14 12.92
CA LEU A 87 0.69 13.43 13.05
C LEU A 87 -0.07 13.88 14.31
N VAL A 88 0.63 13.96 15.43
CA VAL A 88 0.01 14.35 16.71
C VAL A 88 -0.52 15.77 16.65
N LYS A 89 0.24 16.71 16.10
CA LYS A 89 -0.12 18.12 16.03
C LYS A 89 -1.24 18.39 15.03
N GLU A 90 -1.18 17.76 13.85
CA GLU A 90 -2.10 18.05 12.75
C GLU A 90 -3.41 17.25 12.82
N HIS A 91 -3.41 16.12 13.51
CA HIS A 91 -4.56 15.22 13.57
C HIS A 91 -5.19 15.11 14.97
N ASP A 92 -4.90 16.06 15.85
CA ASP A 92 -5.51 16.17 17.19
C ASP A 92 -5.45 14.87 18.00
N VAL A 93 -4.33 14.16 17.92
CA VAL A 93 -4.11 12.98 18.75
C VAL A 93 -3.92 13.41 20.21
N SER A 94 -4.79 12.94 21.11
CA SER A 94 -4.74 13.32 22.52
C SER A 94 -3.61 12.64 23.27
N VAL A 95 -3.26 13.22 24.44
CA VAL A 95 -2.28 12.59 25.35
C VAL A 95 -2.77 11.21 25.80
N ASP A 96 -4.07 11.08 26.05
CA ASP A 96 -4.66 9.79 26.47
C ASP A 96 -4.53 8.71 25.37
N GLU A 97 -4.75 9.09 24.10
CA GLU A 97 -4.54 8.19 22.97
C GLU A 97 -3.08 7.77 22.85
N LEU A 98 -2.14 8.69 23.05
CA LEU A 98 -0.70 8.39 23.04
C LEU A 98 -0.30 7.45 24.18
N LYS A 99 -0.85 7.65 25.38
CA LYS A 99 -0.63 6.75 26.52
C LYS A 99 -1.16 5.36 26.25
N GLU A 100 -2.33 5.25 25.63
CA GLU A 100 -2.89 3.96 25.23
C GLU A 100 -2.01 3.25 24.19
N LEU A 101 -1.47 3.99 23.22
CA LEU A 101 -0.55 3.43 22.23
C LEU A 101 0.72 2.91 22.88
N ILE A 102 1.30 3.67 23.82
CA ILE A 102 2.49 3.25 24.57
C ILE A 102 2.20 1.96 25.32
N ARG A 103 1.05 1.86 25.99
CA ARG A 103 0.63 0.66 26.72
C ARG A 103 0.54 -0.56 25.79
N MET A 104 -0.05 -0.39 24.61
CA MET A 104 -0.17 -1.48 23.63
C MET A 104 1.20 -1.98 23.16
N VAL A 105 2.14 -1.09 22.94
CA VAL A 105 3.51 -1.43 22.52
C VAL A 105 4.26 -2.14 23.62
N GLU A 106 4.11 -1.72 24.87
CA GLU A 106 4.77 -2.32 26.03
C GLU A 106 4.24 -3.71 26.35
N GLU A 107 3.01 -4.03 25.98
CA GLU A 107 2.38 -5.33 26.19
C GLU A 107 2.74 -6.38 25.13
N GLU A 108 3.39 -6.00 24.04
CA GLU A 108 3.82 -6.93 22.98
C GLU A 108 4.99 -7.83 23.39
#